data_4121a2d7606a9d8f258242ca17c24378
#
_entry.id   4121a2d7606a9d8f258242ca17c24378
#
_cell.length_a   1.000
_cell.length_b   1.000
_cell.length_c   1.000
_cell.angle_alpha   90.00
_cell.angle_beta   90.00
_cell.angle_gamma   90.00
#
_symmetry.space_group_name_H-M   'P 1'
#
loop_
_entity.id
_entity.type
_entity.pdbx_description
1 polymer ?
#
loop_
_entity_poly.entity_id
_entity_poly.type
_entity_poly.pdbx_seq_one_letter_code
_entity_poly.pdbx_strand_id
1 'polypeptide(L)'
;MTDSKRQLRNAKKLVRLRLVQQSQASMEVSDANQRVRASTEALAAATSAIEDQDAAFREGSPRWSSISSFEAALEKRNSGTAHAETQRKALEGERAGRDQAIEDLRASDARLSAAEQMVLTHRKRLRHALERLEQSLTDDLSVLKKSQDS
;
A
#
# COMPACT_ATOMS: atom_id res chain seq x y z
N MET A 1 -37.64 -8.17 6.19
CA MET A 1 -36.83 -9.15 5.42
C MET A 1 -36.26 -8.59 4.12
N THR A 2 -37.02 -7.81 3.36
CA THR A 2 -36.53 -7.11 2.16
C THR A 2 -35.36 -6.17 2.46
N ASP A 3 -35.43 -5.42 3.54
CA ASP A 3 -34.34 -4.52 3.98
C ASP A 3 -33.09 -5.28 4.37
N SER A 4 -33.22 -6.42 5.05
CA SER A 4 -32.06 -7.25 5.45
C SER A 4 -31.33 -7.79 4.21
N LYS A 5 -32.06 -8.23 3.19
CA LYS A 5 -31.50 -8.69 1.91
C LYS A 5 -30.80 -7.55 1.17
N ARG A 6 -31.41 -6.36 1.17
CA ARG A 6 -30.84 -5.16 0.57
C ARG A 6 -29.55 -4.73 1.27
N GLN A 7 -29.56 -4.71 2.58
CA GLN A 7 -28.37 -4.38 3.40
C GLN A 7 -27.23 -5.37 3.15
N LEU A 8 -27.52 -6.67 3.10
CA LEU A 8 -26.53 -7.69 2.78
C LEU A 8 -25.96 -7.50 1.37
N ARG A 9 -26.79 -7.19 0.39
CA ARG A 9 -26.35 -6.93 -0.99
C ARG A 9 -25.43 -5.73 -1.04
N ASN A 10 -25.78 -4.65 -0.35
CA ASN A 10 -24.97 -3.43 -0.30
C ASN A 10 -23.64 -3.68 0.41
N ALA A 11 -23.63 -4.45 1.49
CA ALA A 11 -22.41 -4.84 2.20
C ALA A 11 -21.47 -5.67 1.30
N LYS A 12 -22.01 -6.60 0.51
CA LYS A 12 -21.22 -7.38 -0.47
C LYS A 12 -20.62 -6.51 -1.56
N LYS A 13 -21.37 -5.50 -2.05
CA LYS A 13 -20.85 -4.52 -3.02
C LYS A 13 -19.70 -3.71 -2.42
N LEU A 14 -19.83 -3.32 -1.15
CA LEU A 14 -18.78 -2.60 -0.43
C LEU A 14 -17.51 -3.45 -0.30
N VAL A 15 -17.63 -4.73 0.00
CA VAL A 15 -16.48 -5.66 0.04
C VAL A 15 -15.76 -5.70 -1.29
N ARG A 16 -16.50 -5.80 -2.40
CA ARG A 16 -15.90 -5.79 -3.75
C ARG A 16 -15.12 -4.49 -4.02
N LEU A 17 -15.71 -3.34 -3.67
CA LEU A 17 -15.04 -2.05 -3.80
C LEU A 17 -13.77 -1.99 -2.96
N ARG A 18 -13.83 -2.43 -1.71
CA ARG A 18 -12.68 -2.45 -0.79
C ARG A 18 -11.58 -3.40 -1.25
N LEU A 19 -11.93 -4.53 -1.88
CA LEU A 19 -10.96 -5.44 -2.50
C LEU A 19 -10.20 -4.77 -3.64
N VAL A 20 -10.89 -4.04 -4.50
CA VAL A 20 -10.25 -3.28 -5.59
C VAL A 20 -9.31 -2.22 -5.02
N GLN A 21 -9.74 -1.47 -4.01
CA GLN A 21 -8.93 -0.45 -3.35
C GLN A 21 -7.69 -1.05 -2.67
N GLN A 22 -7.84 -2.20 -2.01
CA GLN A 22 -6.71 -2.93 -1.41
C GLN A 22 -5.72 -3.38 -2.49
N SER A 23 -6.20 -3.92 -3.59
CA SER A 23 -5.35 -4.35 -4.72
C SER A 23 -4.55 -3.17 -5.29
N GLN A 24 -5.20 -2.02 -5.48
CA GLN A 24 -4.54 -0.79 -5.94
C GLN A 24 -3.49 -0.32 -4.93
N ALA A 25 -3.81 -0.30 -3.65
CA ALA A 25 -2.86 0.08 -2.60
C ALA A 25 -1.66 -0.87 -2.53
N SER A 26 -1.87 -2.17 -2.72
CA SER A 26 -0.81 -3.18 -2.79
C SER A 26 0.12 -2.95 -3.98
N MET A 27 -0.43 -2.60 -5.14
CA MET A 27 0.35 -2.26 -6.34
C MET A 27 1.17 -0.99 -6.11
N GLU A 28 0.62 0.01 -5.46
CA GLU A 28 1.34 1.25 -5.12
C GLU A 28 2.52 0.98 -4.18
N VAL A 29 2.37 0.08 -3.21
CA VAL A 29 3.49 -0.36 -2.35
C VAL A 29 4.57 -1.05 -3.18
N SER A 30 4.20 -1.93 -4.09
CA SER A 30 5.14 -2.62 -4.99
C SER A 30 5.90 -1.62 -5.85
N ASP A 31 5.21 -0.65 -6.45
CA ASP A 31 5.81 0.40 -7.27
C ASP A 31 6.74 1.30 -6.43
N ALA A 32 6.32 1.65 -5.22
CA ALA A 32 7.14 2.45 -4.30
C ALA A 32 8.42 1.70 -3.90
N ASN A 33 8.34 0.39 -3.66
CA ASN A 33 9.51 -0.45 -3.36
C ASN A 33 10.47 -0.50 -4.55
N GLN A 34 9.97 -0.55 -5.78
CA GLN A 34 10.80 -0.50 -6.98
C GLN A 34 11.50 0.85 -7.11
N ARG A 35 10.82 1.95 -6.83
CA ARG A 35 11.42 3.30 -6.84
C ARG A 35 12.51 3.44 -5.78
N VAL A 36 12.29 2.93 -4.57
CA VAL A 36 13.30 2.92 -3.50
C VAL A 36 14.53 2.12 -3.94
N ARG A 37 14.31 0.96 -4.56
CA ARG A 37 15.41 0.12 -5.07
C ARG A 37 16.21 0.84 -6.14
N ALA A 38 15.54 1.45 -7.12
CA ALA A 38 16.19 2.22 -8.19
C ALA A 38 16.98 3.41 -7.62
N SER A 39 16.42 4.15 -6.65
CA SER A 39 17.10 5.26 -6.00
C SER A 39 18.31 4.80 -5.16
N THR A 40 18.21 3.64 -4.52
CA THR A 40 19.32 3.02 -3.78
C THR A 40 20.46 2.67 -4.72
N GLU A 41 20.17 2.09 -5.87
CA GLU A 41 21.15 1.76 -6.89
C GLU A 41 21.79 3.02 -7.49
N ALA A 42 20.99 4.06 -7.74
CA ALA A 42 21.48 5.34 -8.24
C ALA A 42 22.44 6.02 -7.24
N LEU A 43 22.11 5.99 -5.96
CA LEU A 43 22.99 6.50 -4.90
C LEU A 43 24.28 5.70 -4.80
N ALA A 44 24.19 4.38 -4.86
CA ALA A 44 25.38 3.52 -4.83
C ALA A 44 26.30 3.80 -6.02
N ALA A 45 25.74 3.96 -7.22
CA ALA A 45 26.50 4.35 -8.41
C ALA A 45 27.18 5.73 -8.27
N ALA A 46 26.46 6.72 -7.73
CA ALA A 46 26.99 8.05 -7.50
C ALA A 46 28.12 8.04 -6.45
N THR A 47 27.97 7.27 -5.39
CA THR A 47 28.98 7.09 -4.35
C THR A 47 30.22 6.40 -4.91
N SER A 48 30.06 5.35 -5.70
CA SER A 48 31.14 4.65 -6.38
C SER A 48 31.91 5.57 -7.33
N ALA A 49 31.20 6.41 -8.06
CA ALA A 49 31.80 7.41 -8.95
C ALA A 49 32.68 8.42 -8.19
N ILE A 50 32.23 8.85 -6.99
CA ILE A 50 33.02 9.73 -6.11
C ILE A 50 34.30 9.02 -5.67
N GLU A 51 34.23 7.77 -5.25
CA GLU A 51 35.39 6.97 -4.82
C GLU A 51 36.39 6.82 -5.97
N ASP A 52 35.92 6.55 -7.17
CA ASP A 52 36.75 6.47 -8.37
C ASP A 52 37.43 7.82 -8.71
N GLN A 53 36.70 8.91 -8.58
CA GLN A 53 37.22 10.28 -8.78
C GLN A 53 38.26 10.63 -7.73
N ASP A 54 38.04 10.28 -6.47
CA ASP A 54 38.98 10.50 -5.37
C ASP A 54 40.29 9.70 -5.58
N ALA A 55 40.18 8.45 -6.02
CA ALA A 55 41.33 7.62 -6.36
C ALA A 55 42.11 8.22 -7.53
N ALA A 56 41.42 8.60 -8.61
CA ALA A 56 42.03 9.24 -9.77
C ALA A 56 42.70 10.60 -9.42
N PHE A 57 42.09 11.37 -8.53
CA PHE A 57 42.62 12.61 -8.03
C PHE A 57 43.92 12.39 -7.24
N ARG A 58 43.96 11.41 -6.36
CA ARG A 58 45.17 11.05 -5.58
C ARG A 58 46.30 10.53 -6.45
N GLU A 59 45.98 9.65 -7.42
CA GLU A 59 46.96 9.11 -8.36
C GLU A 59 47.45 10.14 -9.33
N GLY A 60 46.62 11.09 -9.74
CA GLY A 60 46.93 12.20 -10.66
C GLY A 60 47.73 13.30 -10.01
N SER A 61 47.70 13.43 -8.67
CA SER A 61 48.33 14.55 -7.94
C SER A 61 49.81 14.78 -8.30
N PRO A 62 50.67 13.78 -8.46
CA PRO A 62 52.05 13.97 -8.94
C PRO A 62 52.15 14.32 -10.43
N ARG A 63 51.08 14.16 -11.20
CA ARG A 63 51.05 14.29 -12.65
C ARG A 63 50.35 15.57 -13.13
N TRP A 64 49.90 16.42 -12.20
CA TRP A 64 49.22 17.68 -12.59
C TRP A 64 50.19 18.59 -13.32
N SER A 65 49.94 18.73 -14.63
CA SER A 65 50.80 19.52 -15.52
C SER A 65 50.47 21.01 -15.48
N SER A 66 49.30 21.40 -14.95
CA SER A 66 48.86 22.78 -14.86
C SER A 66 47.81 22.98 -13.75
N ILE A 67 47.66 24.24 -13.32
CA ILE A 67 46.59 24.67 -12.41
C ILE A 67 45.22 24.38 -13.02
N SER A 68 45.06 24.58 -14.34
CA SER A 68 43.83 24.30 -15.06
C SER A 68 43.39 22.83 -14.95
N SER A 69 44.33 21.88 -15.06
CA SER A 69 44.07 20.45 -14.91
C SER A 69 43.60 20.12 -13.51
N PHE A 70 44.23 20.70 -12.50
CA PHE A 70 43.86 20.55 -11.09
C PHE A 70 42.48 21.14 -10.82
N GLU A 71 42.18 22.33 -11.26
CA GLU A 71 40.88 23.01 -11.12
C GLU A 71 39.77 22.21 -11.78
N ALA A 72 39.99 21.67 -12.99
CA ALA A 72 39.03 20.85 -13.69
C ALA A 72 38.71 19.55 -12.94
N ALA A 73 39.74 18.91 -12.37
CA ALA A 73 39.57 17.70 -11.57
C ALA A 73 38.81 17.98 -10.26
N LEU A 74 39.11 19.08 -9.60
CA LEU A 74 38.43 19.53 -8.39
C LEU A 74 36.94 19.83 -8.65
N GLU A 75 36.67 20.53 -9.76
CA GLU A 75 35.30 20.84 -10.18
C GLU A 75 34.50 19.57 -10.47
N LYS A 76 35.07 18.60 -11.15
CA LYS A 76 34.47 17.29 -11.41
C LYS A 76 34.16 16.56 -10.12
N ARG A 77 35.06 16.56 -9.16
CA ARG A 77 34.85 15.96 -7.83
C ARG A 77 33.71 16.64 -7.07
N ASN A 78 33.68 17.98 -7.06
CA ASN A 78 32.62 18.74 -6.41
C ASN A 78 31.26 18.51 -7.06
N SER A 79 31.22 18.44 -8.38
CA SER A 79 30.01 18.08 -9.14
C SER A 79 29.50 16.65 -8.79
N GLY A 80 30.41 15.70 -8.67
CA GLY A 80 30.09 14.32 -8.25
C GLY A 80 29.52 14.27 -6.84
N THR A 81 30.09 15.02 -5.91
CA THR A 81 29.60 15.12 -4.53
C THR A 81 28.19 15.73 -4.48
N ALA A 82 27.94 16.81 -5.23
CA ALA A 82 26.64 17.43 -5.34
C ALA A 82 25.59 16.49 -5.95
N HIS A 83 25.98 15.71 -6.95
CA HIS A 83 25.11 14.69 -7.56
C HIS A 83 24.73 13.60 -6.57
N ALA A 84 25.70 13.09 -5.81
CA ALA A 84 25.43 12.08 -4.77
C ALA A 84 24.48 12.61 -3.70
N GLU A 85 24.64 13.86 -3.28
CA GLU A 85 23.73 14.50 -2.32
C GLU A 85 22.31 14.62 -2.88
N THR A 86 22.17 14.97 -4.16
CA THR A 86 20.87 14.97 -4.84
C THR A 86 20.24 13.58 -4.86
N GLN A 87 21.02 12.55 -5.14
CA GLN A 87 20.54 11.16 -5.13
C GLN A 87 20.14 10.71 -3.72
N ARG A 88 20.87 11.13 -2.71
CA ARG A 88 20.53 10.84 -1.31
C ARG A 88 19.19 11.44 -0.92
N LYS A 89 18.93 12.69 -1.28
CA LYS A 89 17.65 13.36 -1.04
C LYS A 89 16.51 12.71 -1.81
N ALA A 90 16.75 12.28 -3.05
CA ALA A 90 15.79 11.55 -3.85
C ALA A 90 15.41 10.21 -3.17
N LEU A 91 16.39 9.48 -2.63
CA LEU A 91 16.16 8.25 -1.90
C LEU A 91 15.32 8.47 -0.63
N GLU A 92 15.61 9.53 0.13
CA GLU A 92 14.82 9.91 1.31
C GLU A 92 13.37 10.17 0.92
N GLY A 93 13.12 10.90 -0.17
CA GLY A 93 11.79 11.15 -0.71
C GLY A 93 11.06 9.87 -1.13
N GLU A 94 11.75 8.95 -1.80
CA GLU A 94 11.17 7.67 -2.21
C GLU A 94 10.87 6.75 -1.01
N ARG A 95 11.69 6.77 0.02
CA ARG A 95 11.44 6.05 1.27
C ARG A 95 10.20 6.59 1.99
N ALA A 96 10.06 7.91 2.06
CA ALA A 96 8.87 8.54 2.63
C ALA A 96 7.61 8.18 1.84
N GLY A 97 7.69 8.17 0.52
CA GLY A 97 6.60 7.75 -0.35
C GLY A 97 6.21 6.28 -0.14
N ARG A 98 7.19 5.40 0.01
CA ARG A 98 6.95 3.99 0.34
C ARG A 98 6.25 3.83 1.69
N ASP A 99 6.72 4.53 2.71
CA ASP A 99 6.14 4.46 4.05
C ASP A 99 4.69 4.94 4.03
N GLN A 100 4.38 6.00 3.27
CA GLN A 100 3.01 6.46 3.07
C GLN A 100 2.16 5.41 2.34
N ALA A 101 2.69 4.78 1.30
CA ALA A 101 1.99 3.72 0.56
C ALA A 101 1.68 2.52 1.48
N ILE A 102 2.59 2.15 2.38
CA ILE A 102 2.37 1.09 3.37
C ILE A 102 1.24 1.48 4.34
N GLU A 103 1.21 2.72 4.82
CA GLU A 103 0.13 3.21 5.69
C GLU A 103 -1.22 3.20 4.95
N ASP A 104 -1.24 3.60 3.69
CA ASP A 104 -2.44 3.55 2.85
C ASP A 104 -2.94 2.11 2.65
N LEU A 105 -2.03 1.16 2.46
CA LEU A 105 -2.37 -0.27 2.38
C LEU A 105 -2.96 -0.78 3.70
N ARG A 106 -2.37 -0.43 4.83
CA ARG A 106 -2.91 -0.78 6.16
C ARG A 106 -4.32 -0.23 6.37
N ALA A 107 -4.56 1.01 5.97
CA ALA A 107 -5.88 1.63 6.03
C ALA A 107 -6.88 0.89 5.11
N SER A 108 -6.46 0.50 3.91
CA SER A 108 -7.28 -0.27 2.97
C SER A 108 -7.60 -1.66 3.52
N ASP A 109 -6.64 -2.34 4.14
CA ASP A 109 -6.84 -3.63 4.80
C ASP A 109 -7.86 -3.52 5.95
N ALA A 110 -7.75 -2.49 6.77
CA ALA A 110 -8.68 -2.24 7.88
C ALA A 110 -10.11 -1.98 7.36
N ARG A 111 -10.26 -1.22 6.28
CA ARG A 111 -11.56 -0.96 5.65
C ARG A 111 -12.16 -2.23 5.05
N LEU A 112 -11.34 -3.07 4.42
CA LEU A 112 -11.79 -4.35 3.89
C LEU A 112 -12.27 -5.26 5.02
N SER A 113 -11.50 -5.40 6.10
CA SER A 113 -11.91 -6.18 7.27
C SER A 113 -13.22 -5.69 7.87
N ALA A 114 -13.40 -4.37 7.99
CA ALA A 114 -14.65 -3.79 8.48
C ALA A 114 -15.83 -4.13 7.56
N ALA A 115 -15.64 -4.06 6.24
CA ALA A 115 -16.67 -4.41 5.25
C ALA A 115 -17.03 -5.90 5.32
N GLU A 116 -16.04 -6.77 5.47
CA GLU A 116 -16.25 -8.22 5.66
C GLU A 116 -17.05 -8.51 6.94
N GLN A 117 -16.74 -7.83 8.04
CA GLN A 117 -17.51 -7.94 9.28
C GLN A 117 -18.96 -7.47 9.11
N MET A 118 -19.17 -6.41 8.34
CA MET A 118 -20.55 -5.98 7.99
C MET A 118 -21.32 -7.08 7.25
N VAL A 119 -20.69 -7.76 6.30
CA VAL A 119 -21.32 -8.90 5.59
C VAL A 119 -21.70 -9.99 6.56
N LEU A 120 -20.81 -10.37 7.47
CA LEU A 120 -21.08 -11.39 8.49
C LEU A 120 -22.25 -10.98 9.39
N THR A 121 -22.26 -9.72 9.83
CA THR A 121 -23.33 -9.18 10.69
C THR A 121 -24.68 -9.21 9.97
N HIS A 122 -24.73 -8.79 8.72
CA HIS A 122 -25.97 -8.77 7.93
C HIS A 122 -26.46 -10.19 7.59
N ARG A 123 -25.55 -11.13 7.32
CA ARG A 123 -25.89 -12.54 7.14
C ARG A 123 -26.53 -13.12 8.40
N LYS A 124 -25.95 -12.83 9.56
CA LYS A 124 -26.48 -13.28 10.85
C LYS A 124 -27.87 -12.69 11.11
N ARG A 125 -28.06 -11.41 10.86
CA ARG A 125 -29.37 -10.74 10.98
C ARG A 125 -30.40 -11.34 10.04
N LEU A 126 -30.04 -11.62 8.82
CA LEU A 126 -30.94 -12.27 7.85
C LEU A 126 -31.33 -13.67 8.31
N ARG A 127 -30.38 -14.45 8.78
CA ARG A 127 -30.62 -15.79 9.32
C ARG A 127 -31.62 -15.75 10.49
N HIS A 128 -31.43 -14.86 11.45
CA HIS A 128 -32.34 -14.70 12.58
C HIS A 128 -33.73 -14.23 12.15
N ALA A 129 -33.82 -13.37 11.15
CA ALA A 129 -35.10 -12.95 10.61
C ALA A 129 -35.87 -14.11 9.95
N LEU A 130 -35.14 -14.98 9.21
CA LEU A 130 -35.72 -16.18 8.60
C LEU A 130 -36.16 -17.19 9.66
N GLU A 131 -35.34 -17.44 10.67
CA GLU A 131 -35.67 -18.35 11.79
C GLU A 131 -36.92 -17.86 12.51
N ARG A 132 -37.04 -16.58 12.81
CA ARG A 132 -38.25 -16.00 13.43
C ARG A 132 -39.48 -16.15 12.56
N LEU A 133 -39.33 -15.97 11.26
CA LEU A 133 -40.43 -16.16 10.31
C LEU A 133 -40.90 -17.64 10.29
N GLU A 134 -40.00 -18.58 10.23
CA GLU A 134 -40.28 -20.01 10.27
C GLU A 134 -40.98 -20.39 11.57
N GLN A 135 -40.50 -19.88 12.69
CA GLN A 135 -41.10 -20.11 13.99
C GLN A 135 -42.51 -19.56 14.07
N SER A 136 -42.74 -18.34 13.58
CA SER A 136 -44.06 -17.73 13.51
C SER A 136 -45.03 -18.55 12.65
N LEU A 137 -44.58 -19.04 11.50
CA LEU A 137 -45.38 -19.92 10.65
C LEU A 137 -45.70 -21.26 11.33
N THR A 138 -44.74 -21.82 12.03
CA THR A 138 -44.94 -23.08 12.78
C THR A 138 -45.96 -22.89 13.92
N ASP A 139 -45.85 -21.76 14.63
CA ASP A 139 -46.79 -21.41 15.70
C ASP A 139 -48.21 -21.21 15.17
N ASP A 140 -48.35 -20.51 14.05
CA ASP A 140 -49.65 -20.29 13.39
C ASP A 140 -50.28 -21.59 12.93
N LEU A 141 -49.51 -22.49 12.33
CA LEU A 141 -49.98 -23.84 11.96
C LEU A 141 -50.37 -24.66 13.16
N SER A 142 -49.65 -24.55 14.27
CA SER A 142 -49.93 -25.21 15.54
C SER A 142 -51.28 -24.77 16.13
N VAL A 143 -51.55 -23.43 16.09
CA VAL A 143 -52.82 -22.84 16.52
C VAL A 143 -53.99 -23.32 15.63
N LEU A 144 -53.80 -23.32 14.33
CA LEU A 144 -54.81 -23.81 13.38
C LEU A 144 -55.14 -25.28 13.61
N LYS A 145 -54.14 -26.09 13.84
CA LYS A 145 -54.32 -27.54 14.16
C LYS A 145 -55.10 -27.74 15.45
N LYS A 146 -54.80 -27.00 16.51
CA LYS A 146 -55.55 -27.03 17.77
C LYS A 146 -56.99 -26.59 17.60
N SER A 147 -57.23 -25.57 16.77
CA SER A 147 -58.58 -25.08 16.44
C SER A 147 -59.40 -26.14 15.69
N GLN A 148 -58.81 -26.93 14.82
CA GLN A 148 -59.48 -28.02 14.09
C GLN A 148 -59.78 -29.23 14.98
N ASP A 149 -58.98 -29.52 15.97
CA ASP A 149 -59.11 -30.64 16.90
C ASP A 149 -60.16 -30.36 18.02
N SER A 150 -60.60 -29.15 18.16
CA SER A 150 -61.66 -28.74 19.10
C SER A 150 -63.00 -28.56 18.38
#